data_c47e4fecaf872c220ec7ac6689b1fba3
#
_entry.id   c47e4fecaf872c220ec7ac6689b1fba3
#
_cell.length_a   1.000
_cell.length_b   1.000
_cell.length_c   1.000
_cell.angle_alpha   90.00
_cell.angle_beta   90.00
_cell.angle_gamma   90.00
#
_symmetry.space_group_name_H-M   'P 1'
#
loop_
_entity.id
_entity.type
_entity.pdbx_description
1 polymer ?
#
loop_
_entity_poly.entity_id
_entity_poly.type
_entity_poly.pdbx_seq_one_letter_code
_entity_poly.pdbx_strand_id
1 'polypeptide(L)'
;MKNLKQRISITIGLFVAGIITVSAQNFEGKAVYQSARKMSGFEFKGEGMTPEMQEQLKQQMAKQFQREYELTFNLTESVWKEAESLGGGPATASAGGVVIQTSFAGAAGSTYKNTAEELFLQESDVFGKPFLVKDVLEPREWELTQETKKIGNYTAYKAIYTRISESVAFSFSSDGEDEEPEKTMDTTKIEAWYTPEIPVSQGPTSYWGLPGLIMELSDGSISYVCTKVTLNPEGGVKIKRPTKGKEVTREELRAITEEKTQEMMNKYKNGGGDVQIKIGRG
;
A
#
# COMPACT_ATOMS: atom_id res chain seq x y z
N MET A 1 -44.04 48.47 65.18
CA MET A 1 -44.15 47.29 64.33
C MET A 1 -43.55 47.66 63.01
N LYS A 2 -42.29 47.36 62.80
CA LYS A 2 -41.52 47.79 61.65
C LYS A 2 -41.29 46.56 60.70
N ASN A 3 -41.79 46.62 59.47
CA ASN A 3 -41.64 45.67 58.43
C ASN A 3 -40.20 45.71 57.91
N LEU A 4 -39.49 44.64 58.19
CA LEU A 4 -38.16 44.45 57.66
C LEU A 4 -38.27 43.78 56.23
N LYS A 5 -38.19 44.64 55.22
CA LYS A 5 -38.10 44.15 53.83
C LYS A 5 -36.67 43.66 53.55
N GLN A 6 -36.55 42.41 53.60
CA GLN A 6 -35.30 41.73 53.22
C GLN A 6 -35.10 41.83 51.68
N ARG A 7 -34.14 42.62 51.26
CA ARG A 7 -33.76 42.75 49.85
C ARG A 7 -32.86 41.56 49.51
N ILE A 8 -33.41 40.62 48.83
CA ILE A 8 -32.64 39.56 48.19
C ILE A 8 -32.02 40.15 46.93
N SER A 9 -30.73 40.45 46.98
CA SER A 9 -29.94 40.77 45.77
C SER A 9 -29.61 39.48 45.04
N ILE A 10 -30.31 39.24 43.95
CA ILE A 10 -29.97 38.15 43.02
C ILE A 10 -28.80 38.67 42.18
N THR A 11 -27.61 38.25 42.57
CA THR A 11 -26.40 38.42 41.71
C THR A 11 -26.49 37.41 40.60
N ILE A 12 -26.95 37.82 39.43
CA ILE A 12 -26.87 37.04 38.20
C ILE A 12 -25.41 37.04 37.79
N GLY A 13 -24.69 36.00 38.18
CA GLY A 13 -23.37 35.70 37.64
C GLY A 13 -23.52 35.36 36.17
N LEU A 14 -23.12 36.28 35.32
CA LEU A 14 -23.00 36.06 33.88
C LEU A 14 -21.86 35.07 33.66
N PHE A 15 -22.18 33.77 33.64
CA PHE A 15 -21.26 32.72 33.20
C PHE A 15 -21.12 32.86 31.69
N VAL A 16 -20.16 33.68 31.28
CA VAL A 16 -19.72 33.68 29.85
C VAL A 16 -19.04 32.36 29.63
N ALA A 17 -19.82 31.37 29.24
CA ALA A 17 -19.30 30.15 28.64
C ALA A 17 -18.59 30.57 27.34
N GLY A 18 -17.29 30.77 27.40
CA GLY A 18 -16.44 30.91 26.24
C GLY A 18 -16.61 29.63 25.43
N ILE A 19 -17.41 29.71 24.38
CA ILE A 19 -17.45 28.69 23.33
C ILE A 19 -16.05 28.72 22.71
N ILE A 20 -15.14 27.90 23.24
CA ILE A 20 -13.94 27.57 22.55
C ILE A 20 -14.44 26.79 21.32
N THR A 21 -14.62 27.51 20.23
CA THR A 21 -14.69 26.87 18.91
C THR A 21 -13.35 26.19 18.72
N VAL A 22 -13.24 24.92 19.13
CA VAL A 22 -12.24 24.04 18.63
C VAL A 22 -12.55 23.99 17.13
N SER A 23 -11.89 24.87 16.38
CA SER A 23 -11.78 24.69 14.95
C SER A 23 -11.26 23.28 14.83
N ALA A 24 -12.11 22.34 14.42
CA ALA A 24 -11.66 21.03 13.97
C ALA A 24 -10.66 21.37 12.86
N GLN A 25 -9.39 21.47 13.24
CA GLN A 25 -8.33 21.72 12.28
C GLN A 25 -8.49 20.61 11.27
N ASN A 26 -8.82 20.99 10.03
CA ASN A 26 -8.83 20.04 8.93
C ASN A 26 -7.44 19.44 8.90
N PHE A 27 -7.32 18.27 9.53
CA PHE A 27 -6.04 17.59 9.63
C PHE A 27 -5.80 16.94 8.28
N GLU A 28 -4.96 17.56 7.49
CA GLU A 28 -4.66 17.11 6.15
C GLU A 28 -3.15 17.20 5.89
N GLY A 29 -2.67 16.46 4.91
CA GLY A 29 -1.25 16.47 4.63
C GLY A 29 -0.83 15.57 3.50
N LYS A 30 0.49 15.54 3.34
CA LYS A 30 1.19 14.67 2.43
C LYS A 30 2.30 13.95 3.16
N ALA A 31 2.42 12.65 2.90
CA ALA A 31 3.53 11.83 3.37
C ALA A 31 4.21 11.16 2.16
N VAL A 32 5.54 11.25 2.15
CA VAL A 32 6.36 10.62 1.12
C VAL A 32 6.97 9.35 1.69
N TYR A 33 6.90 8.28 0.92
CA TYR A 33 7.42 6.98 1.32
C TYR A 33 8.41 6.45 0.29
N GLN A 34 9.43 5.76 0.76
CA GLN A 34 10.30 4.96 -0.09
C GLN A 34 9.96 3.48 0.10
N SER A 35 9.84 2.77 -1.02
CA SER A 35 9.73 1.32 -0.99
C SER A 35 11.10 0.66 -1.08
N ALA A 36 11.22 -0.50 -0.44
CA ALA A 36 12.34 -1.40 -0.60
C ALA A 36 11.81 -2.83 -0.73
N ARG A 37 12.34 -3.60 -1.69
CA ARG A 37 11.98 -5.01 -1.89
C ARG A 37 13.13 -5.89 -1.41
N LYS A 38 12.80 -6.89 -0.60
CA LYS A 38 13.78 -7.92 -0.24
C LYS A 38 14.00 -8.84 -1.43
N MET A 39 15.26 -9.00 -1.81
CA MET A 39 15.68 -9.90 -2.88
C MET A 39 16.01 -11.33 -2.38
N SER A 40 15.72 -11.63 -1.10
CA SER A 40 15.85 -12.97 -0.55
C SER A 40 14.85 -13.91 -1.23
N GLY A 41 15.31 -15.01 -1.77
CA GLY A 41 14.49 -15.95 -2.54
C GLY A 41 14.58 -15.78 -4.07
N PHE A 42 15.18 -14.71 -4.57
CA PHE A 42 15.55 -14.65 -5.98
C PHE A 42 16.86 -15.40 -6.21
N GLU A 43 16.78 -16.49 -6.95
CA GLU A 43 17.96 -17.22 -7.44
C GLU A 43 18.09 -16.96 -8.94
N PHE A 44 19.23 -16.44 -9.33
CA PHE A 44 19.58 -16.29 -10.73
C PHE A 44 20.40 -17.52 -11.14
N LYS A 45 19.84 -18.37 -11.99
CA LYS A 45 20.51 -19.57 -12.49
C LYS A 45 20.94 -19.33 -13.94
N GLY A 46 22.19 -19.65 -14.25
CA GLY A 46 22.74 -19.55 -15.59
C GLY A 46 24.11 -20.23 -15.66
N GLU A 47 24.48 -20.76 -16.82
CA GLU A 47 25.83 -21.30 -17.04
C GLU A 47 26.88 -20.19 -16.77
N GLY A 48 27.85 -20.45 -15.89
CA GLY A 48 28.90 -19.50 -15.54
C GLY A 48 28.50 -18.44 -14.49
N MET A 49 27.33 -18.53 -13.88
CA MET A 49 26.89 -17.59 -12.82
C MET A 49 27.64 -17.87 -11.51
N THR A 50 28.53 -16.95 -11.11
CA THR A 50 29.21 -17.04 -9.82
C THR A 50 28.37 -16.42 -8.69
N PRO A 51 28.64 -16.80 -7.41
CA PRO A 51 27.96 -16.19 -6.27
C PRO A 51 28.11 -14.66 -6.23
N GLU A 52 29.26 -14.12 -6.62
CA GLU A 52 29.54 -12.68 -6.68
C GLU A 52 28.66 -12.00 -7.73
N MET A 53 28.48 -12.63 -8.90
CA MET A 53 27.61 -12.12 -9.97
C MET A 53 26.14 -12.13 -9.53
N GLN A 54 25.71 -13.19 -8.83
CA GLN A 54 24.35 -13.23 -8.26
C GLN A 54 24.12 -12.10 -7.27
N GLU A 55 25.06 -11.84 -6.39
CA GLU A 55 24.95 -10.76 -5.39
C GLU A 55 24.93 -9.38 -6.06
N GLN A 56 25.76 -9.15 -7.08
CA GLN A 56 25.76 -7.91 -7.86
C GLN A 56 24.40 -7.69 -8.56
N LEU A 57 23.84 -8.74 -9.18
CA LEU A 57 22.51 -8.67 -9.80
C LEU A 57 21.43 -8.36 -8.78
N LYS A 58 21.44 -9.03 -7.62
CA LYS A 58 20.49 -8.76 -6.52
C LYS A 58 20.57 -7.30 -6.05
N GLN A 59 21.79 -6.78 -5.87
CA GLN A 59 21.97 -5.38 -5.43
C GLN A 59 21.51 -4.38 -6.49
N GLN A 60 21.79 -4.60 -7.76
CA GLN A 60 21.32 -3.75 -8.85
C GLN A 60 19.78 -3.77 -8.94
N MET A 61 19.20 -4.98 -8.89
CA MET A 61 17.74 -5.15 -8.90
C MET A 61 17.10 -4.48 -7.68
N ALA A 62 17.64 -4.67 -6.48
CA ALA A 62 17.12 -4.04 -5.26
C ALA A 62 17.08 -2.51 -5.37
N LYS A 63 18.11 -1.89 -5.94
CA LYS A 63 18.13 -0.43 -6.18
C LYS A 63 17.05 -0.01 -7.20
N GLN A 64 16.84 -0.79 -8.24
CA GLN A 64 15.85 -0.49 -9.26
C GLN A 64 14.40 -0.69 -8.80
N PHE A 65 14.20 -1.49 -7.74
CA PHE A 65 12.91 -1.66 -7.09
C PHE A 65 12.61 -0.62 -6.00
N GLN A 66 13.54 0.28 -5.72
CA GLN A 66 13.25 1.43 -4.87
C GLN A 66 12.38 2.41 -5.65
N ARG A 67 11.21 2.69 -5.10
CA ARG A 67 10.25 3.64 -5.66
C ARG A 67 9.84 4.62 -4.59
N GLU A 68 9.53 5.83 -5.00
CA GLU A 68 8.95 6.84 -4.14
C GLU A 68 7.44 6.90 -4.35
N TYR A 69 6.71 7.03 -3.26
CA TYR A 69 5.24 7.12 -3.25
C TYR A 69 4.80 8.34 -2.45
N GLU A 70 3.70 8.95 -2.87
CA GLU A 70 3.04 10.02 -2.13
C GLU A 70 1.68 9.53 -1.61
N LEU A 71 1.46 9.69 -0.32
CA LEU A 71 0.15 9.61 0.32
C LEU A 71 -0.34 11.02 0.58
N THR A 72 -1.38 11.44 -0.13
CA THR A 72 -2.11 12.68 0.18
C THR A 72 -3.34 12.30 0.99
N PHE A 73 -3.57 12.94 2.13
CA PHE A 73 -4.62 12.53 3.07
C PHE A 73 -5.32 13.70 3.76
N ASN A 74 -6.54 13.46 4.19
CA ASN A 74 -7.25 14.20 5.24
C ASN A 74 -7.79 13.21 6.29
N LEU A 75 -8.71 13.63 7.14
CA LEU A 75 -9.25 12.77 8.21
C LEU A 75 -9.94 11.51 7.69
N THR A 76 -10.62 11.58 6.55
CA THR A 76 -11.46 10.49 6.02
C THR A 76 -10.99 9.94 4.69
N GLU A 77 -10.27 10.73 3.91
CA GLU A 77 -9.88 10.36 2.56
C GLU A 77 -8.37 10.30 2.39
N SER A 78 -7.90 9.42 1.53
CA SER A 78 -6.51 9.43 1.08
C SER A 78 -6.36 8.93 -0.35
N VAL A 79 -5.30 9.43 -1.02
CA VAL A 79 -4.80 8.92 -2.29
C VAL A 79 -3.35 8.53 -2.12
N TRP A 80 -3.05 7.29 -2.47
CA TRP A 80 -1.71 6.73 -2.57
C TRP A 80 -1.34 6.57 -4.03
N LYS A 81 -0.21 7.08 -4.45
CA LYS A 81 0.29 6.94 -5.82
C LYS A 81 1.82 6.90 -5.86
N GLU A 82 2.37 6.27 -6.89
CA GLU A 82 3.80 6.40 -7.17
C GLU A 82 4.13 7.84 -7.55
N ALA A 83 5.21 8.38 -6.99
CA ALA A 83 5.68 9.70 -7.37
C ALA A 83 6.23 9.67 -8.80
N GLU A 84 5.93 10.70 -9.58
CA GLU A 84 6.46 10.82 -10.93
C GLU A 84 7.99 10.88 -10.89
N SER A 85 8.66 9.83 -11.37
CA SER A 85 10.10 9.79 -11.50
C SER A 85 10.49 9.86 -12.96
N LEU A 86 11.53 10.60 -13.28
CA LEU A 86 12.10 10.69 -14.64
C LEU A 86 12.72 9.36 -15.13
N GLY A 87 12.68 8.29 -14.32
CA GLY A 87 13.32 7.00 -14.58
C GLY A 87 12.38 5.79 -14.59
N GLY A 88 11.09 5.95 -14.79
CA GLY A 88 10.07 4.88 -14.77
C GLY A 88 10.10 3.93 -15.98
N GLY A 89 11.22 3.29 -16.23
CA GLY A 89 11.37 2.22 -17.22
C GLY A 89 11.40 0.83 -16.58
N PRO A 90 11.41 -0.25 -17.40
CA PRO A 90 11.59 -1.60 -16.90
C PRO A 90 12.91 -1.72 -16.13
N ALA A 91 12.88 -2.45 -15.01
CA ALA A 91 14.07 -2.68 -14.21
C ALA A 91 15.04 -3.57 -15.00
N THR A 92 16.27 -3.10 -15.21
CA THR A 92 17.31 -3.82 -15.94
C THR A 92 18.53 -4.00 -15.05
N ALA A 93 18.98 -5.20 -14.86
CA ALA A 93 20.23 -5.52 -14.16
C ALA A 93 21.15 -6.32 -15.07
N SER A 94 22.46 -6.09 -14.97
CA SER A 94 23.44 -6.82 -15.76
C SER A 94 24.67 -7.19 -14.94
N ALA A 95 25.12 -8.44 -15.09
CA ALA A 95 26.39 -8.89 -14.54
C ALA A 95 26.93 -10.02 -15.43
N GLY A 96 28.25 -9.99 -15.72
CA GLY A 96 28.93 -11.04 -16.47
C GLY A 96 28.35 -11.35 -17.86
N GLY A 97 27.79 -10.35 -18.55
CA GLY A 97 27.16 -10.51 -19.86
C GLY A 97 25.69 -10.99 -19.81
N VAL A 98 25.18 -11.30 -18.64
CA VAL A 98 23.75 -11.63 -18.45
C VAL A 98 22.98 -10.32 -18.22
N VAL A 99 21.95 -10.06 -19.02
CA VAL A 99 21.05 -8.93 -18.87
C VAL A 99 19.68 -9.44 -18.46
N ILE A 100 19.20 -9.02 -17.30
CA ILE A 100 17.86 -9.32 -16.80
C ILE A 100 17.02 -8.05 -16.90
N GLN A 101 15.97 -8.12 -17.68
CA GLN A 101 14.99 -7.05 -17.79
C GLN A 101 13.65 -7.55 -17.24
N THR A 102 13.15 -6.88 -16.23
CA THR A 102 11.82 -7.18 -15.68
C THR A 102 10.90 -6.01 -15.90
N SER A 103 9.81 -6.26 -16.61
CA SER A 103 8.70 -5.35 -16.63
C SER A 103 7.74 -5.76 -15.50
N PHE A 104 7.75 -5.04 -14.39
CA PHE A 104 6.68 -5.21 -13.42
C PHE A 104 5.41 -4.64 -14.04
N ALA A 105 4.63 -5.51 -14.66
CA ALA A 105 3.24 -5.23 -14.96
C ALA A 105 2.53 -5.10 -13.61
N GLY A 106 2.15 -3.88 -13.26
CA GLY A 106 1.44 -3.64 -12.01
C GLY A 106 2.07 -2.55 -11.14
N ALA A 107 2.62 -1.49 -11.74
CA ALA A 107 2.53 -0.21 -11.04
C ALA A 107 1.02 -0.03 -10.82
N ALA A 108 0.55 -0.46 -9.64
CA ALA A 108 -0.82 -0.16 -9.27
C ALA A 108 -0.97 1.34 -9.45
N GLY A 109 -1.91 1.75 -10.27
CA GLY A 109 -2.27 3.15 -10.41
C GLY A 109 -2.61 3.74 -9.05
N SER A 110 -3.21 4.89 -9.01
CA SER A 110 -3.59 5.50 -7.74
C SER A 110 -4.56 4.62 -6.96
N THR A 111 -4.34 4.53 -5.64
CA THR A 111 -5.26 3.88 -4.69
C THR A 111 -5.93 4.96 -3.84
N TYR A 112 -7.25 5.02 -3.88
CA TYR A 112 -8.06 5.92 -3.08
C TYR A 112 -8.81 5.15 -1.99
N LYS A 113 -8.84 5.74 -0.80
CA LYS A 113 -9.61 5.24 0.34
C LYS A 113 -10.47 6.35 0.92
N ASN A 114 -11.72 6.03 1.25
CA ASN A 114 -12.60 6.90 2.02
C ASN A 114 -13.19 6.10 3.18
N THR A 115 -12.77 6.41 4.40
CA THR A 115 -13.19 5.69 5.61
C THR A 115 -14.60 6.04 6.06
N ALA A 116 -15.13 7.21 5.66
CA ALA A 116 -16.51 7.61 5.97
C ALA A 116 -17.54 6.98 5.03
N GLU A 117 -17.16 6.74 3.77
CA GLU A 117 -18.01 6.07 2.77
C GLU A 117 -17.73 4.56 2.68
N GLU A 118 -16.76 4.05 3.45
CA GLU A 118 -16.26 2.66 3.35
C GLU A 118 -15.90 2.28 1.90
N LEU A 119 -15.32 3.24 1.16
CA LEU A 119 -15.05 3.11 -0.26
C LEU A 119 -13.57 2.92 -0.54
N PHE A 120 -13.26 1.89 -1.31
CA PHE A 120 -11.96 1.62 -1.90
C PHE A 120 -12.03 1.74 -3.42
N LEU A 121 -11.11 2.52 -4.02
CA LEU A 121 -10.91 2.59 -5.47
C LEU A 121 -9.44 2.38 -5.79
N GLN A 122 -9.15 1.62 -6.84
CA GLN A 122 -7.78 1.40 -7.29
C GLN A 122 -7.73 1.32 -8.82
N GLU A 123 -6.90 2.16 -9.43
CA GLU A 123 -6.56 2.00 -10.83
C GLU A 123 -5.63 0.80 -11.00
N SER A 124 -5.89 -0.02 -11.98
CA SER A 124 -5.08 -1.19 -12.33
C SER A 124 -4.98 -1.32 -13.83
N ASP A 125 -3.87 -1.87 -14.30
CA ASP A 125 -3.69 -2.24 -15.71
C ASP A 125 -3.48 -3.76 -15.79
N VAL A 126 -4.27 -4.42 -16.60
CA VAL A 126 -4.13 -5.85 -16.87
C VAL A 126 -3.88 -6.04 -18.36
N PHE A 127 -2.66 -6.37 -18.70
CA PHE A 127 -2.20 -6.54 -20.10
C PHE A 127 -2.55 -5.37 -21.02
N GLY A 128 -2.30 -4.13 -20.56
CA GLY A 128 -2.54 -2.90 -21.31
C GLY A 128 -4.00 -2.43 -21.31
N LYS A 129 -4.88 -3.08 -20.54
CA LYS A 129 -6.28 -2.65 -20.39
C LYS A 129 -6.49 -2.02 -19.00
N PRO A 130 -6.97 -0.78 -18.93
CA PRO A 130 -7.22 -0.11 -17.67
C PRO A 130 -8.51 -0.62 -17.01
N PHE A 131 -8.43 -0.87 -15.71
CA PHE A 131 -9.54 -1.22 -14.83
C PHE A 131 -9.59 -0.27 -13.63
N LEU A 132 -10.79 -0.02 -13.13
CA LEU A 132 -11.03 0.65 -11.86
C LEU A 132 -11.63 -0.36 -10.88
N VAL A 133 -10.82 -0.83 -9.95
CA VAL A 133 -11.34 -1.66 -8.86
C VAL A 133 -12.15 -0.78 -7.93
N LYS A 134 -13.41 -1.13 -7.72
CA LYS A 134 -14.32 -0.47 -6.79
C LYS A 134 -14.87 -1.50 -5.82
N ASP A 135 -14.59 -1.29 -4.55
CA ASP A 135 -14.89 -2.27 -3.52
C ASP A 135 -15.16 -1.61 -2.17
N VAL A 136 -15.65 -2.38 -1.22
CA VAL A 136 -15.80 -1.94 0.15
C VAL A 136 -14.40 -1.81 0.78
N LEU A 137 -14.20 -0.74 1.54
CA LEU A 137 -13.02 -0.55 2.35
C LEU A 137 -13.18 -1.30 3.67
N GLU A 138 -12.87 -2.59 3.67
CA GLU A 138 -13.01 -3.45 4.83
C GLU A 138 -12.08 -3.05 5.98
N PRO A 139 -12.56 -3.03 7.23
CA PRO A 139 -11.74 -2.82 8.39
C PRO A 139 -10.73 -3.97 8.57
N ARG A 140 -9.58 -3.65 9.15
CA ARG A 140 -8.52 -4.64 9.44
C ARG A 140 -8.40 -4.85 10.94
N GLU A 141 -8.30 -6.09 11.34
CA GLU A 141 -8.07 -6.46 12.74
C GLU A 141 -6.58 -6.36 13.07
N TRP A 142 -6.15 -5.19 13.54
CA TRP A 142 -4.79 -4.93 13.97
C TRP A 142 -4.57 -5.38 15.42
N GLU A 143 -3.56 -6.19 15.65
CA GLU A 143 -3.03 -6.49 16.97
C GLU A 143 -2.04 -5.40 17.37
N LEU A 144 -2.40 -4.55 18.35
CA LEU A 144 -1.54 -3.49 18.84
C LEU A 144 -0.53 -4.07 19.83
N THR A 145 0.76 -3.73 19.67
CA THR A 145 1.82 -4.14 20.57
C THR A 145 2.29 -2.99 21.46
N GLN A 146 3.19 -3.28 22.41
CA GLN A 146 3.81 -2.28 23.26
C GLN A 146 5.17 -1.80 22.71
N GLU A 147 5.59 -2.34 21.56
CA GLU A 147 6.86 -1.98 20.95
C GLU A 147 6.80 -0.56 20.38
N THR A 148 7.84 0.20 20.63
CA THR A 148 7.97 1.57 20.13
C THR A 148 9.33 1.81 19.50
N LYS A 149 9.39 2.71 18.52
CA LYS A 149 10.63 3.22 17.94
C LYS A 149 10.46 4.65 17.49
N LYS A 150 11.57 5.33 17.19
CA LYS A 150 11.54 6.64 16.52
C LYS A 150 11.63 6.46 15.01
N ILE A 151 10.75 7.18 14.29
CA ILE A 151 10.81 7.35 12.84
C ILE A 151 10.84 8.86 12.59
N GLY A 152 12.00 9.38 12.21
CA GLY A 152 12.23 10.81 12.22
C GLY A 152 12.01 11.41 13.62
N ASN A 153 11.16 12.42 13.70
CA ASN A 153 10.83 13.09 14.97
C ASN A 153 9.63 12.44 15.70
N TYR A 154 8.95 11.48 15.07
CA TYR A 154 7.74 10.88 15.60
C TYR A 154 8.03 9.62 16.43
N THR A 155 7.23 9.40 17.48
CA THR A 155 7.20 8.12 18.19
C THR A 155 6.22 7.20 17.49
N ALA A 156 6.69 6.08 17.00
CA ALA A 156 5.87 5.09 16.32
C ALA A 156 5.66 3.85 17.20
N TYR A 157 4.46 3.29 17.14
CA TYR A 157 4.02 2.09 17.82
C TYR A 157 3.79 0.97 16.82
N LYS A 158 4.16 -0.25 17.19
CA LYS A 158 4.01 -1.42 16.31
C LYS A 158 2.61 -2.00 16.41
N ALA A 159 2.09 -2.37 15.25
CA ALA A 159 0.89 -3.18 15.10
C ALA A 159 1.14 -4.31 14.10
N ILE A 160 0.44 -5.43 14.26
CA ILE A 160 0.55 -6.61 13.41
C ILE A 160 -0.82 -6.94 12.84
N TYR A 161 -0.87 -7.23 11.55
CA TYR A 161 -2.05 -7.76 10.89
C TYR A 161 -1.70 -9.07 10.19
N THR A 162 -2.47 -10.11 10.44
CA THR A 162 -2.30 -11.40 9.77
C THR A 162 -3.22 -11.49 8.58
N ARG A 163 -2.64 -11.53 7.37
CA ARG A 163 -3.36 -11.73 6.13
C ARG A 163 -3.29 -13.20 5.74
N ILE A 164 -4.44 -13.80 5.49
CA ILE A 164 -4.56 -15.11 4.89
C ILE A 164 -4.99 -14.89 3.44
N SER A 165 -4.23 -15.39 2.48
CA SER A 165 -4.53 -15.27 1.05
C SER A 165 -4.32 -16.58 0.33
N GLU A 166 -5.18 -16.88 -0.63
CA GLU A 166 -4.99 -17.99 -1.53
C GLU A 166 -3.94 -17.62 -2.58
N SER A 167 -2.91 -18.41 -2.75
CA SER A 167 -1.96 -18.33 -3.86
C SER A 167 -2.17 -19.48 -4.83
N VAL A 168 -2.01 -19.18 -6.11
CA VAL A 168 -2.11 -20.19 -7.18
C VAL A 168 -0.73 -20.33 -7.81
N ALA A 169 -0.13 -21.50 -7.67
CA ALA A 169 1.11 -21.85 -8.37
C ALA A 169 0.77 -22.57 -9.66
N PHE A 170 1.31 -22.08 -10.76
CA PHE A 170 1.26 -22.77 -12.06
C PHE A 170 2.62 -23.43 -12.28
N SER A 171 2.67 -24.74 -12.38
CA SER A 171 3.85 -25.48 -12.81
C SER A 171 3.63 -26.02 -14.23
N PHE A 172 4.67 -25.92 -15.06
CA PHE A 172 4.65 -26.42 -16.43
C PHE A 172 5.80 -27.39 -16.57
N SER A 173 5.51 -28.61 -17.01
CA SER A 173 6.49 -29.58 -17.40
C SER A 173 6.65 -29.55 -18.92
N SER A 174 7.89 -29.62 -19.41
CA SER A 174 8.18 -29.79 -20.84
C SER A 174 7.63 -31.10 -21.42
N ASP A 175 7.28 -32.05 -20.56
CA ASP A 175 6.80 -33.38 -20.94
C ASP A 175 5.28 -33.45 -21.20
N GLY A 176 4.58 -32.30 -21.15
CA GLY A 176 3.19 -32.18 -21.62
C GLY A 176 2.11 -32.65 -20.65
N GLU A 177 2.45 -33.07 -19.44
CA GLU A 177 1.47 -33.32 -18.40
C GLU A 177 1.10 -31.98 -17.72
N ASP A 178 -0.13 -31.52 -17.97
CA ASP A 178 -0.66 -30.33 -17.32
C ASP A 178 -1.02 -30.68 -15.87
N GLU A 179 -0.20 -30.23 -14.93
CA GLU A 179 -0.60 -30.25 -13.53
C GLU A 179 -1.65 -29.17 -13.30
N GLU A 180 -2.75 -29.53 -12.65
CA GLU A 180 -3.74 -28.54 -12.23
C GLU A 180 -3.08 -27.48 -11.32
N PRO A 181 -3.47 -26.20 -11.45
CA PRO A 181 -2.91 -25.16 -10.63
C PRO A 181 -3.05 -25.47 -9.14
N GLU A 182 -1.93 -25.57 -8.42
CA GLU A 182 -1.93 -25.85 -7.00
C GLU A 182 -2.37 -24.57 -6.24
N LYS A 183 -3.48 -24.70 -5.49
CA LYS A 183 -3.99 -23.64 -4.63
C LYS A 183 -3.49 -23.87 -3.21
N THR A 184 -2.76 -22.90 -2.71
CA THR A 184 -2.25 -22.90 -1.33
C THR A 184 -2.74 -21.69 -0.56
N MET A 185 -2.96 -21.85 0.76
CA MET A 185 -3.30 -20.75 1.64
C MET A 185 -2.03 -20.23 2.29
N ASP A 186 -1.66 -19.01 1.92
CA ASP A 186 -0.48 -18.34 2.46
C ASP A 186 -0.86 -17.41 3.60
N THR A 187 -0.14 -17.51 4.70
CA THR A 187 -0.29 -16.62 5.85
C THR A 187 0.86 -15.62 5.86
N THR A 188 0.53 -14.34 5.72
CA THR A 188 1.52 -13.25 5.71
C THR A 188 1.29 -12.36 6.93
N LYS A 189 2.34 -12.15 7.71
CA LYS A 189 2.33 -11.14 8.78
C LYS A 189 2.73 -9.79 8.22
N ILE A 190 1.83 -8.83 8.37
CA ILE A 190 2.03 -7.43 8.01
C ILE A 190 2.42 -6.69 9.28
N GLU A 191 3.60 -6.09 9.30
CA GLU A 191 4.06 -5.25 10.40
C GLU A 191 3.89 -3.78 10.02
N ALA A 192 3.19 -3.03 10.87
CA ALA A 192 3.01 -1.59 10.70
C ALA A 192 3.53 -0.84 11.91
N TRP A 193 4.13 0.33 11.67
CA TRP A 193 4.53 1.28 12.70
C TRP A 193 3.76 2.57 12.45
N TYR A 194 2.91 2.96 13.39
CA TYR A 194 2.04 4.12 13.26
C TYR A 194 2.31 5.13 14.37
N THR A 195 2.03 6.40 14.08
CA THR A 195 2.17 7.47 15.07
C THR A 195 0.84 8.14 15.40
N PRO A 196 0.39 8.13 16.67
CA PRO A 196 -0.78 8.87 17.10
C PRO A 196 -0.60 10.39 17.07
N GLU A 197 0.65 10.88 16.95
CA GLU A 197 0.95 12.31 16.82
C GLU A 197 0.35 12.89 15.53
N ILE A 198 0.03 12.03 14.56
CA ILE A 198 -0.70 12.35 13.33
C ILE A 198 -2.00 11.53 13.34
N PRO A 199 -3.10 12.08 13.90
CA PRO A 199 -4.32 11.31 14.21
C PRO A 199 -5.20 11.06 12.98
N VAL A 200 -4.65 10.43 11.95
CA VAL A 200 -5.37 10.01 10.75
C VAL A 200 -5.22 8.50 10.55
N SER A 201 -6.32 7.79 10.35
CA SER A 201 -6.32 6.33 10.15
C SER A 201 -5.90 5.94 8.74
N GLN A 202 -4.82 6.53 8.22
CA GLN A 202 -4.37 6.35 6.85
C GLN A 202 -2.97 5.72 6.79
N GLY A 203 -2.64 5.11 5.64
CA GLY A 203 -1.34 4.49 5.43
C GLY A 203 -1.09 4.09 3.97
N PRO A 204 0.07 3.46 3.70
CA PRO A 204 0.46 3.01 2.37
C PRO A 204 -0.53 2.03 1.75
N THR A 205 -0.64 2.06 0.44
CA THR A 205 -1.48 1.14 -0.36
C THR A 205 -2.92 1.05 0.16
N SER A 206 -3.43 -0.15 0.40
CA SER A 206 -4.76 -0.41 0.96
C SER A 206 -4.79 -0.49 2.50
N TYR A 207 -3.65 -0.23 3.19
CA TYR A 207 -3.59 -0.36 4.64
C TYR A 207 -4.07 0.92 5.34
N TRP A 208 -4.86 0.73 6.41
CA TRP A 208 -5.50 1.78 7.18
C TRP A 208 -6.05 1.21 8.50
N GLY A 209 -6.67 2.06 9.33
CA GLY A 209 -7.46 1.63 10.50
C GLY A 209 -6.68 1.66 11.82
N LEU A 210 -5.40 2.05 11.82
CA LEU A 210 -4.64 2.30 13.03
C LEU A 210 -4.97 3.70 13.60
N PRO A 211 -4.83 3.92 14.91
CA PRO A 211 -5.12 5.20 15.55
C PRO A 211 -3.99 6.22 15.33
N GLY A 212 -3.61 6.41 14.06
CA GLY A 212 -2.53 7.29 13.62
C GLY A 212 -2.01 6.92 12.25
N LEU A 213 -1.23 7.84 11.65
CA LEU A 213 -0.60 7.63 10.35
C LEU A 213 0.38 6.45 10.40
N ILE A 214 0.26 5.52 9.47
CA ILE A 214 1.22 4.42 9.31
C ILE A 214 2.50 4.99 8.68
N MET A 215 3.57 5.05 9.48
CA MET A 215 4.87 5.59 9.07
C MET A 215 5.76 4.55 8.40
N GLU A 216 5.59 3.28 8.74
CA GLU A 216 6.30 2.17 8.12
C GLU A 216 5.37 0.96 8.03
N LEU A 217 5.47 0.25 6.93
CA LEU A 217 4.71 -0.97 6.68
C LEU A 217 5.62 -2.01 6.01
N SER A 218 5.53 -3.27 6.43
CA SER A 218 6.24 -4.37 5.77
C SER A 218 5.36 -5.61 5.73
N ASP A 219 5.32 -6.28 4.57
CA ASP A 219 4.69 -7.59 4.40
C ASP A 219 5.72 -8.73 4.32
N GLY A 220 6.96 -8.45 4.70
CA GLY A 220 8.07 -9.40 4.62
C GLY A 220 8.78 -9.41 3.28
N SER A 221 8.13 -9.08 2.18
CA SER A 221 8.72 -8.99 0.83
C SER A 221 8.98 -7.56 0.38
N ILE A 222 8.07 -6.66 0.68
CA ILE A 222 8.20 -5.22 0.39
C ILE A 222 8.00 -4.42 1.68
N SER A 223 8.74 -3.34 1.80
CA SER A 223 8.62 -2.39 2.91
C SER A 223 8.41 -0.98 2.35
N TYR A 224 7.58 -0.21 3.03
CA TYR A 224 7.37 1.21 2.77
C TYR A 224 7.76 1.99 4.02
N VAL A 225 8.65 2.95 3.89
CA VAL A 225 9.12 3.79 5.02
C VAL A 225 8.84 5.25 4.70
N CYS A 226 8.14 5.94 5.59
CA CYS A 226 7.88 7.36 5.47
C CYS A 226 9.18 8.16 5.68
N THR A 227 9.53 8.96 4.69
CA THR A 227 10.74 9.78 4.69
C THR A 227 10.47 11.26 4.92
N LYS A 228 9.22 11.69 4.64
CA LYS A 228 8.80 13.10 4.81
C LYS A 228 7.31 13.18 5.10
N VAL A 229 6.95 14.08 6.03
CA VAL A 229 5.55 14.46 6.26
C VAL A 229 5.42 15.98 6.18
N THR A 230 4.39 16.45 5.50
CA THR A 230 3.99 17.86 5.44
C THR A 230 2.54 17.95 5.88
N LEU A 231 2.30 18.53 7.05
CA LEU A 231 0.95 18.71 7.60
C LEU A 231 0.44 20.11 7.27
N ASN A 232 -0.85 20.19 6.98
CA ASN A 232 -1.57 21.45 6.71
C ASN A 232 -0.81 22.37 5.75
N PRO A 233 -0.44 21.90 4.54
CA PRO A 233 0.31 22.71 3.60
C PRO A 233 -0.49 23.95 3.21
N GLU A 234 0.20 25.05 2.92
CA GLU A 234 -0.41 26.26 2.41
C GLU A 234 -1.21 25.96 1.12
N GLY A 235 -2.48 26.37 1.10
CA GLY A 235 -3.43 26.06 0.01
C GLY A 235 -4.11 24.70 0.12
N GLY A 236 -3.89 23.95 1.19
CA GLY A 236 -4.54 22.66 1.46
C GLY A 236 -4.06 21.51 0.58
N VAL A 237 -4.70 20.34 0.70
CA VAL A 237 -4.46 19.18 -0.17
C VAL A 237 -5.60 18.97 -1.15
N LYS A 238 -5.29 18.47 -2.35
CA LYS A 238 -6.29 18.08 -3.35
C LYS A 238 -6.31 16.56 -3.48
N ILE A 239 -7.37 15.94 -2.96
CA ILE A 239 -7.60 14.51 -3.09
C ILE A 239 -8.57 14.31 -4.26
N LYS A 240 -8.13 13.58 -5.28
CA LYS A 240 -8.96 13.27 -6.46
C LYS A 240 -9.24 11.78 -6.50
N ARG A 241 -10.51 11.42 -6.62
CA ARG A 241 -10.92 10.03 -6.84
C ARG A 241 -10.45 9.56 -8.23
N PRO A 242 -9.84 8.40 -8.33
CA PRO A 242 -9.53 7.80 -9.63
C PRO A 242 -10.83 7.42 -10.34
N THR A 243 -10.82 7.56 -11.67
CA THR A 243 -12.00 7.30 -12.51
C THR A 243 -11.66 6.55 -13.80
N LYS A 244 -10.38 6.21 -13.98
CA LYS A 244 -9.91 5.63 -15.24
C LYS A 244 -10.06 4.11 -15.22
N GLY A 245 -10.70 3.58 -16.26
CA GLY A 245 -10.82 2.15 -16.50
C GLY A 245 -12.24 1.61 -16.38
N LYS A 246 -12.41 0.32 -16.72
CA LYS A 246 -13.67 -0.39 -16.52
C LYS A 246 -13.85 -0.69 -15.04
N GLU A 247 -14.99 -0.33 -14.44
CA GLU A 247 -15.30 -0.68 -13.05
C GLU A 247 -15.45 -2.21 -12.91
N VAL A 248 -14.75 -2.76 -11.92
CA VAL A 248 -14.77 -4.19 -11.53
C VAL A 248 -14.54 -4.31 -10.03
N THR A 249 -14.96 -5.42 -9.43
CA THR A 249 -14.57 -5.79 -8.06
C THR A 249 -13.15 -6.37 -8.05
N ARG A 250 -12.54 -6.54 -6.87
CA ARG A 250 -11.25 -7.24 -6.72
C ARG A 250 -11.34 -8.68 -7.20
N GLU A 251 -12.46 -9.34 -6.92
CA GLU A 251 -12.69 -10.72 -7.33
C GLU A 251 -12.79 -10.84 -8.85
N GLU A 252 -13.56 -9.96 -9.50
CA GLU A 252 -13.66 -9.90 -10.96
C GLU A 252 -12.31 -9.59 -11.62
N LEU A 253 -11.53 -8.63 -11.07
CA LEU A 253 -10.19 -8.33 -11.61
C LEU A 253 -9.27 -9.54 -11.51
N ARG A 254 -9.35 -10.28 -10.39
CA ARG A 254 -8.60 -11.51 -10.19
C ARG A 254 -8.95 -12.56 -11.25
N ALA A 255 -10.24 -12.83 -11.45
CA ALA A 255 -10.70 -13.78 -12.43
C ALA A 255 -10.25 -13.40 -13.86
N ILE A 256 -10.35 -12.12 -14.23
CA ILE A 256 -9.87 -11.59 -15.51
C ILE A 256 -8.35 -11.81 -15.65
N THR A 257 -7.60 -11.56 -14.58
CA THR A 257 -6.14 -11.71 -14.59
C THR A 257 -5.75 -13.18 -14.73
N GLU A 258 -6.40 -14.08 -14.02
CA GLU A 258 -6.18 -15.54 -14.10
C GLU A 258 -6.49 -16.05 -15.51
N GLU A 259 -7.65 -15.68 -16.09
CA GLU A 259 -8.04 -16.04 -17.44
C GLU A 259 -7.00 -15.57 -18.47
N LYS A 260 -6.59 -14.32 -18.40
CA LYS A 260 -5.62 -13.74 -19.35
C LYS A 260 -4.23 -14.33 -19.20
N THR A 261 -3.83 -14.66 -17.99
CA THR A 261 -2.57 -15.36 -17.73
C THR A 261 -2.60 -16.76 -18.36
N GLN A 262 -3.70 -17.50 -18.17
CA GLN A 262 -3.87 -18.82 -18.78
C GLN A 262 -3.88 -18.76 -20.32
N GLU A 263 -4.57 -17.80 -20.92
CA GLU A 263 -4.56 -17.59 -22.37
C GLU A 263 -3.13 -17.33 -22.90
N MET A 264 -2.39 -16.49 -22.17
CA MET A 264 -1.00 -16.16 -22.53
C MET A 264 -0.10 -17.39 -22.45
N MET A 265 -0.23 -18.16 -21.39
CA MET A 265 0.53 -19.40 -21.20
C MET A 265 0.24 -20.43 -22.30
N ASN A 266 -1.03 -20.63 -22.66
CA ASN A 266 -1.42 -21.53 -23.74
C ASN A 266 -0.83 -21.12 -25.10
N LYS A 267 -0.69 -19.82 -25.36
CA LYS A 267 0.00 -19.29 -26.55
C LYS A 267 1.50 -19.63 -26.55
N TYR A 268 2.16 -19.52 -25.40
CA TYR A 268 3.59 -19.85 -25.28
C TYR A 268 3.85 -21.37 -25.45
N LYS A 269 3.00 -22.24 -24.88
CA LYS A 269 3.09 -23.69 -25.09
C LYS A 269 3.07 -24.06 -26.57
N ASN A 270 2.21 -23.45 -27.36
CA ASN A 270 2.11 -23.70 -28.81
C ASN A 270 3.28 -23.10 -29.58
N GLY A 271 4.12 -22.24 -28.97
CA GLY A 271 5.28 -21.58 -29.58
C GLY A 271 6.65 -22.14 -29.20
N GLY A 272 6.74 -23.20 -28.38
CA GLY A 272 7.97 -23.96 -28.09
C GLY A 272 8.98 -23.29 -27.15
N GLY A 273 8.55 -22.66 -26.08
CA GLY A 273 9.42 -22.08 -25.04
C GLY A 273 9.07 -22.53 -23.63
N ASP A 274 10.06 -22.97 -22.84
CA ASP A 274 9.90 -23.28 -21.42
C ASP A 274 9.85 -21.96 -20.61
N VAL A 275 8.72 -21.64 -19.97
CA VAL A 275 8.59 -20.48 -19.09
C VAL A 275 7.92 -20.88 -17.78
N GLN A 276 8.61 -20.69 -16.66
CA GLN A 276 8.01 -20.78 -15.33
C GLN A 276 7.60 -19.37 -14.85
N ILE A 277 6.31 -19.14 -14.64
CA ILE A 277 5.79 -17.91 -14.09
C ILE A 277 5.12 -18.22 -12.75
N LYS A 278 5.69 -17.71 -11.64
CA LYS A 278 5.06 -17.75 -10.32
C LYS A 278 4.39 -16.41 -10.06
N ILE A 279 3.06 -16.40 -10.02
CA ILE A 279 2.26 -15.22 -9.67
C ILE A 279 1.97 -15.31 -8.18
N GLY A 280 2.72 -14.54 -7.38
CA GLY A 280 2.41 -14.33 -5.97
C GLY A 280 1.45 -13.16 -5.84
N ARG A 281 0.45 -13.30 -5.00
CA ARG A 281 -0.51 -12.23 -4.68
C ARG A 281 0.10 -11.24 -3.69
N GLY A 282 -0.01 -9.96 -4.02
CA GLY A 282 0.20 -8.84 -3.12
C GLY A 282 -1.10 -8.48 -2.40
#